data_a31c42402bbb512a379c37f856a65afb
#
_entry.id   a31c42402bbb512a379c37f856a65afb
#
_cell.length_a   1.000
_cell.length_b   1.000
_cell.length_c   1.000
_cell.angle_alpha   90.00
_cell.angle_beta   90.00
_cell.angle_gamma   90.00
#
_symmetry.space_group_name_H-M   'P 1'
#
loop_
_entity.id
_entity.type
_entity.pdbx_description
1 polymer ?
#
loop_
_entity_poly.entity_id
_entity_poly.type
_entity_poly.pdbx_seq_one_letter_code
_entity_poly.pdbx_strand_id
1 'polypeptide(L)'
;MHANDPVFRMGITEPTAIDPYKAQEGEGILVCKALFTGLLALDEDGAPIPATARSWESDPTATTWTFTLRAGTVFSNGEPVTAHSFVRGWARALDPEANTETAYHLAGVRSFTAVDDTTLVVELTEPDVQFDLKTLQPIFSPVPECAGPALNPQYNDLPVGNGPFKMAGPWEHGVAIRLERNDLWAGPAPEVREVHIDILDAVTGLDDEYARFLAGDYDYARIPPARTAGAAALDGFLEQEGAGLFYLIPFCHQAPMDSLDARRALSAAIDRQGLIDTYFQGRRSAAHSLLSPWFGKAHTPLAELSADAPDSGSDSGWSVFDPARARAAALRAGLGPGSRVEFAYNTGAGHDDWVKALARGLEEVLGWRIELLRTDARGLVDHRTSIAAAGFCRAGWACDYPTPDNMLFPLLHSSCTAPDAEGTAHGDNEGRYVNPEFDALVARARASTDPAERADAWRRADRTAMADLALIPLWYRTDQRVHAADRITGLRIDFDGNPTLTTVKARKTTR
;
A
#
# COMPACT_ATOMS: atom_id res chain seq x y z
N MET A 1 -31.06 -9.07 -23.44
CA MET A 1 -29.73 -9.56 -23.04
C MET A 1 -29.03 -10.04 -24.30
N HIS A 2 -27.98 -9.36 -24.73
CA HIS A 2 -27.19 -9.79 -25.88
C HIS A 2 -26.24 -10.89 -25.38
N ALA A 3 -26.39 -12.10 -25.84
CA ALA A 3 -25.73 -13.33 -25.40
C ALA A 3 -24.19 -13.36 -25.63
N ASN A 4 -23.54 -12.24 -25.92
CA ASN A 4 -22.13 -12.13 -26.26
C ASN A 4 -21.41 -10.93 -25.62
N ASP A 5 -21.99 -10.28 -24.61
CA ASP A 5 -21.31 -9.15 -23.94
C ASP A 5 -20.22 -9.67 -23.01
N PRO A 6 -18.97 -9.13 -23.08
CA PRO A 6 -17.85 -9.64 -22.31
C PRO A 6 -18.05 -9.37 -20.81
N VAL A 7 -18.05 -10.45 -20.02
CA VAL A 7 -18.10 -10.46 -18.57
C VAL A 7 -16.69 -10.76 -18.05
N PHE A 8 -16.20 -9.97 -17.10
CA PHE A 8 -14.96 -10.26 -16.37
C PHE A 8 -15.29 -10.89 -15.01
N ARG A 9 -14.68 -12.01 -14.69
CA ARG A 9 -14.95 -12.81 -13.48
C ARG A 9 -13.72 -12.95 -12.62
N MET A 10 -13.87 -12.66 -11.32
CA MET A 10 -12.81 -12.80 -10.34
C MET A 10 -13.38 -13.09 -8.95
N GLY A 11 -12.50 -13.44 -8.01
CA GLY A 11 -12.85 -13.57 -6.59
C GLY A 11 -12.03 -12.61 -5.73
N ILE A 12 -12.61 -12.18 -4.62
CA ILE A 12 -11.92 -11.43 -3.55
C ILE A 12 -12.43 -11.93 -2.19
N THR A 13 -11.70 -11.62 -1.12
CA THR A 13 -12.26 -11.75 0.24
C THR A 13 -13.27 -10.63 0.50
N GLU A 14 -14.10 -10.78 1.54
CA GLU A 14 -15.14 -9.79 1.88
C GLU A 14 -14.51 -8.44 2.17
N PRO A 15 -14.84 -7.35 1.41
CA PRO A 15 -14.40 -6.00 1.74
C PRO A 15 -14.96 -5.53 3.07
N THR A 16 -14.21 -4.70 3.80
CA THR A 16 -14.73 -4.02 4.99
C THR A 16 -15.78 -2.98 4.62
N ALA A 17 -15.55 -2.27 3.51
CA ALA A 17 -16.46 -1.26 2.98
C ALA A 17 -16.19 -1.03 1.48
N ILE A 18 -17.23 -0.59 0.77
CA ILE A 18 -17.14 -0.08 -0.62
C ILE A 18 -17.65 1.37 -0.72
N ASP A 19 -17.87 2.01 0.41
CA ASP A 19 -18.06 3.46 0.54
C ASP A 19 -16.68 4.13 0.59
N PRO A 20 -16.34 5.08 -0.30
CA PRO A 20 -14.98 5.56 -0.51
C PRO A 20 -14.28 6.08 0.75
N TYR A 21 -15.00 6.72 1.67
CA TYR A 21 -14.39 7.28 2.87
C TYR A 21 -13.89 6.22 3.85
N LYS A 22 -14.32 4.98 3.70
CA LYS A 22 -14.02 3.88 4.63
C LYS A 22 -13.25 2.72 3.98
N ALA A 23 -13.15 2.68 2.65
CA ALA A 23 -12.41 1.63 1.93
C ALA A 23 -10.90 1.78 2.16
N GLN A 24 -10.29 0.84 2.86
CA GLN A 24 -8.86 0.89 3.25
C GLN A 24 -8.07 -0.30 2.74
N GLU A 25 -8.66 -1.49 2.73
CA GLU A 25 -8.00 -2.70 2.23
C GLU A 25 -8.13 -2.85 0.71
N GLY A 26 -7.24 -3.66 0.11
CA GLY A 26 -7.14 -3.82 -1.34
C GLY A 26 -8.44 -4.19 -2.04
N GLU A 27 -9.29 -5.00 -1.39
CA GLU A 27 -10.57 -5.45 -1.91
C GLU A 27 -11.58 -4.28 -2.03
N GLY A 28 -11.71 -3.48 -0.98
CA GLY A 28 -12.58 -2.30 -0.97
C GLY A 28 -12.07 -1.21 -1.93
N ILE A 29 -10.75 -0.98 -1.97
CA ILE A 29 -10.10 -0.06 -2.90
C ILE A 29 -10.36 -0.47 -4.36
N LEU A 30 -10.25 -1.77 -4.68
CA LEU A 30 -10.54 -2.29 -6.02
C LEU A 30 -11.97 -1.95 -6.47
N VAL A 31 -12.94 -2.21 -5.61
CA VAL A 31 -14.35 -1.92 -5.91
C VAL A 31 -14.60 -0.42 -6.00
N CYS A 32 -14.03 0.38 -5.09
CA CYS A 32 -14.14 1.84 -5.14
C CYS A 32 -13.53 2.42 -6.43
N LYS A 33 -12.38 1.95 -6.87
CA LYS A 33 -11.76 2.38 -8.15
C LYS A 33 -12.60 2.02 -9.38
N ALA A 34 -13.42 0.97 -9.32
CA ALA A 34 -14.36 0.65 -10.36
C ALA A 34 -15.59 1.57 -10.35
N LEU A 35 -16.05 1.96 -9.16
CA LEU A 35 -17.27 2.74 -8.97
C LEU A 35 -17.05 4.26 -9.01
N PHE A 36 -15.85 4.74 -8.67
CA PHE A 36 -15.56 6.17 -8.54
C PHE A 36 -14.38 6.59 -9.42
N THR A 37 -14.43 7.81 -9.89
CA THR A 37 -13.33 8.50 -10.55
C THR A 37 -12.97 9.72 -9.70
N GLY A 38 -11.72 9.75 -9.19
CA GLY A 38 -11.19 10.85 -8.39
C GLY A 38 -10.88 12.11 -9.21
N LEU A 39 -10.11 13.03 -8.62
CA LEU A 39 -9.64 14.23 -9.30
C LEU A 39 -8.72 13.89 -10.47
N LEU A 40 -7.79 12.98 -10.25
CA LEU A 40 -6.77 12.53 -11.19
C LEU A 40 -6.84 11.02 -11.42
N ALA A 41 -6.16 10.56 -12.47
CA ALA A 41 -5.81 9.18 -12.73
C ALA A 41 -4.30 9.09 -13.02
N LEU A 42 -3.77 7.88 -13.18
CA LEU A 42 -2.40 7.65 -13.64
C LEU A 42 -2.42 7.12 -15.08
N ASP A 43 -1.44 7.53 -15.86
CA ASP A 43 -1.16 6.90 -17.15
C ASP A 43 -0.38 5.59 -16.99
N GLU A 44 0.07 5.02 -18.11
CA GLU A 44 0.81 3.75 -18.15
C GLU A 44 2.19 3.83 -17.50
N ASP A 45 2.76 5.02 -17.43
CA ASP A 45 4.08 5.28 -16.84
C ASP A 45 3.97 5.74 -15.37
N GLY A 46 2.75 5.79 -14.81
CA GLY A 46 2.47 6.22 -13.45
C GLY A 46 2.46 7.75 -13.27
N ALA A 47 2.40 8.51 -14.36
CA ALA A 47 2.30 9.97 -14.28
C ALA A 47 0.83 10.42 -14.09
N PRO A 48 0.58 11.48 -13.28
CA PRO A 48 -0.78 11.95 -13.05
C PRO A 48 -1.37 12.61 -14.31
N ILE A 49 -2.57 12.19 -14.65
CA ILE A 49 -3.36 12.72 -15.79
C ILE A 49 -4.73 13.21 -15.34
N PRO A 50 -5.33 14.14 -16.10
CA PRO A 50 -6.67 14.66 -15.81
C PRO A 50 -7.75 13.57 -15.81
N ALA A 51 -8.54 13.49 -14.72
CA ALA A 51 -9.73 12.64 -14.62
C ALA A 51 -10.98 13.50 -14.42
N THR A 52 -11.55 13.61 -13.21
CA THR A 52 -12.67 14.55 -12.97
C THR A 52 -12.17 16.00 -12.97
N ALA A 53 -10.96 16.27 -12.46
CA ALA A 53 -10.31 17.55 -12.70
C ALA A 53 -9.78 17.62 -14.14
N ARG A 54 -9.96 18.76 -14.81
CA ARG A 54 -9.35 19.06 -16.12
C ARG A 54 -7.94 19.62 -15.99
N SER A 55 -7.67 20.28 -14.87
CA SER A 55 -6.38 20.88 -14.51
C SER A 55 -6.29 21.07 -13.00
N TRP A 56 -5.07 21.14 -12.50
CA TRP A 56 -4.77 21.48 -11.11
C TRP A 56 -3.44 22.22 -11.03
N GLU A 57 -3.28 23.01 -9.99
CA GLU A 57 -2.05 23.74 -9.71
C GLU A 57 -1.91 23.96 -8.20
N SER A 58 -0.68 24.07 -7.74
CA SER A 58 -0.37 24.56 -6.40
C SER A 58 0.14 25.99 -6.44
N ASP A 59 -0.02 26.69 -5.32
CA ASP A 59 0.68 27.94 -5.10
C ASP A 59 2.21 27.71 -5.01
N PRO A 60 3.06 28.76 -5.09
CA PRO A 60 4.52 28.60 -5.03
C PRO A 60 5.04 27.98 -3.73
N THR A 61 4.25 28.01 -2.66
CA THR A 61 4.61 27.41 -1.37
C THR A 61 4.13 25.97 -1.22
N ALA A 62 3.39 25.45 -2.22
CA ALA A 62 2.76 24.12 -2.20
C ALA A 62 1.86 23.89 -0.97
N THR A 63 1.27 24.97 -0.43
CA THR A 63 0.33 24.91 0.70
C THR A 63 -1.11 25.13 0.28
N THR A 64 -1.36 25.57 -0.96
CA THR A 64 -2.69 25.75 -1.51
C THR A 64 -2.78 25.09 -2.87
N TRP A 65 -3.72 24.16 -3.03
CA TRP A 65 -3.98 23.47 -4.27
C TRP A 65 -5.35 23.86 -4.84
N THR A 66 -5.39 24.17 -6.12
CA THR A 66 -6.62 24.49 -6.84
C THR A 66 -6.88 23.47 -7.92
N PHE A 67 -8.01 22.77 -7.83
CA PHE A 67 -8.47 21.80 -8.84
C PHE A 67 -9.63 22.40 -9.63
N THR A 68 -9.51 22.43 -10.95
CA THR A 68 -10.59 22.88 -11.84
C THR A 68 -11.26 21.65 -12.47
N LEU A 69 -12.53 21.42 -12.16
CA LEU A 69 -13.28 20.26 -12.61
C LEU A 69 -13.76 20.39 -14.07
N ARG A 70 -13.99 19.25 -14.71
CA ARG A 70 -14.70 19.18 -16.00
C ARG A 70 -16.18 19.42 -15.78
N ALA A 71 -16.76 20.35 -16.52
CA ALA A 71 -18.20 20.56 -16.50
C ALA A 71 -18.92 19.41 -17.20
N GLY A 72 -20.14 19.08 -16.72
CA GLY A 72 -21.01 18.08 -17.33
C GLY A 72 -20.70 16.63 -16.96
N THR A 73 -19.74 16.35 -16.07
CA THR A 73 -19.60 15.04 -15.43
C THR A 73 -20.78 14.77 -14.50
N VAL A 74 -21.25 13.52 -14.50
CA VAL A 74 -22.40 13.11 -13.67
C VAL A 74 -22.11 11.79 -12.96
N PHE A 75 -22.80 11.56 -11.86
CA PHE A 75 -22.88 10.25 -11.21
C PHE A 75 -23.75 9.28 -12.02
N SER A 76 -23.70 8.00 -11.70
CA SER A 76 -24.48 6.95 -12.37
C SER A 76 -26.00 7.09 -12.21
N ASN A 77 -26.47 7.93 -11.29
CA ASN A 77 -27.87 8.31 -11.13
C ASN A 77 -28.24 9.60 -11.90
N GLY A 78 -27.30 10.24 -12.60
CA GLY A 78 -27.47 11.47 -13.35
C GLY A 78 -27.29 12.77 -12.57
N GLU A 79 -27.02 12.71 -11.26
CA GLU A 79 -26.68 13.87 -10.44
C GLU A 79 -25.35 14.50 -10.89
N PRO A 80 -25.22 15.84 -10.99
CA PRO A 80 -23.97 16.48 -11.40
C PRO A 80 -22.83 16.21 -10.40
N VAL A 81 -21.62 15.94 -10.92
CA VAL A 81 -20.39 15.93 -10.13
C VAL A 81 -19.83 17.35 -10.06
N THR A 82 -19.80 17.93 -8.89
CA THR A 82 -19.33 19.29 -8.63
C THR A 82 -18.25 19.30 -7.54
N ALA A 83 -17.59 20.43 -7.33
CA ALA A 83 -16.66 20.61 -6.21
C ALA A 83 -17.32 20.33 -4.84
N HIS A 84 -18.63 20.64 -4.73
CA HIS A 84 -19.40 20.31 -3.52
C HIS A 84 -19.53 18.80 -3.28
N SER A 85 -19.51 17.99 -4.35
CA SER A 85 -19.52 16.52 -4.22
C SER A 85 -18.23 15.98 -3.59
N PHE A 86 -17.09 16.59 -3.88
CA PHE A 86 -15.80 16.28 -3.24
C PHE A 86 -15.79 16.71 -1.78
N VAL A 87 -16.21 17.94 -1.50
CA VAL A 87 -16.30 18.45 -0.11
C VAL A 87 -17.18 17.53 0.73
N ARG A 88 -18.33 17.08 0.19
CA ARG A 88 -19.24 16.16 0.87
C ARG A 88 -18.55 14.82 1.16
N GLY A 89 -17.85 14.24 0.19
CA GLY A 89 -17.14 12.96 0.36
C GLY A 89 -16.08 13.03 1.46
N TRP A 90 -15.22 14.04 1.40
CA TRP A 90 -14.09 14.19 2.34
C TRP A 90 -14.56 14.53 3.76
N ALA A 91 -15.63 15.34 3.89
CA ALA A 91 -16.20 15.68 5.21
C ALA A 91 -16.72 14.44 5.96
N ARG A 92 -17.16 13.40 5.25
CA ARG A 92 -17.64 12.14 5.86
C ARG A 92 -16.52 11.38 6.59
N ALA A 93 -15.29 11.47 6.07
CA ALA A 93 -14.12 10.86 6.72
C ALA A 93 -13.69 11.58 8.00
N LEU A 94 -14.03 12.87 8.13
CA LEU A 94 -13.71 13.69 9.29
C LEU A 94 -14.82 13.67 10.34
N ASP A 95 -15.91 12.93 10.12
CA ASP A 95 -16.97 12.75 11.09
C ASP A 95 -16.42 11.94 12.29
N PRO A 96 -16.41 12.49 13.51
CA PRO A 96 -15.88 11.78 14.67
C PRO A 96 -16.61 10.46 14.97
N GLU A 97 -17.90 10.36 14.63
CA GLU A 97 -18.67 9.13 14.82
C GLU A 97 -18.27 8.03 13.82
N ALA A 98 -17.72 8.42 12.68
CA ALA A 98 -17.28 7.46 11.65
C ALA A 98 -16.07 6.64 12.11
N ASN A 99 -15.20 7.24 12.94
CA ASN A 99 -13.97 6.62 13.48
C ASN A 99 -13.24 5.77 12.43
N THR A 100 -12.99 6.38 11.27
CA THR A 100 -12.38 5.66 10.14
C THR A 100 -10.86 5.76 10.16
N GLU A 101 -10.21 4.63 9.92
CA GLU A 101 -8.74 4.55 9.82
C GLU A 101 -8.22 5.37 8.63
N THR A 102 -9.01 5.57 7.58
CA THR A 102 -8.61 6.34 6.39
C THR A 102 -8.47 7.85 6.65
N ALA A 103 -9.00 8.36 7.76
CA ALA A 103 -8.95 9.80 8.09
C ALA A 103 -7.51 10.37 8.14
N TYR A 104 -6.49 9.53 8.38
CA TYR A 104 -5.09 9.96 8.37
C TYR A 104 -4.64 10.56 7.03
N HIS A 105 -5.24 10.15 5.90
CA HIS A 105 -4.94 10.74 4.58
C HIS A 105 -5.29 12.23 4.50
N LEU A 106 -6.24 12.68 5.34
CA LEU A 106 -6.59 14.09 5.49
C LEU A 106 -5.77 14.82 6.57
N ALA A 107 -4.91 14.10 7.31
CA ALA A 107 -3.98 14.73 8.23
C ALA A 107 -3.05 15.68 7.46
N GLY A 108 -2.94 16.91 7.85
CA GLY A 108 -2.21 17.94 7.08
C GLY A 108 -3.09 18.73 6.10
N VAL A 109 -4.34 18.35 5.87
CA VAL A 109 -5.32 19.20 5.19
C VAL A 109 -5.94 20.14 6.22
N ARG A 110 -5.74 21.44 6.05
CA ARG A 110 -6.32 22.48 6.92
C ARG A 110 -7.78 22.75 6.57
N SER A 111 -8.06 22.85 5.29
CA SER A 111 -9.41 23.08 4.77
C SER A 111 -9.55 22.58 3.34
N PHE A 112 -10.79 22.29 2.93
CA PHE A 112 -11.15 22.05 1.54
C PHE A 112 -12.49 22.73 1.24
N THR A 113 -12.54 23.51 0.18
CA THR A 113 -13.66 24.41 -0.10
C THR A 113 -14.06 24.36 -1.56
N ALA A 114 -15.34 24.18 -1.83
CA ALA A 114 -15.91 24.44 -3.15
C ALA A 114 -16.15 25.95 -3.29
N VAL A 115 -15.35 26.61 -4.14
CA VAL A 115 -15.50 28.03 -4.44
C VAL A 115 -16.71 28.26 -5.34
N ASP A 116 -16.89 27.35 -6.27
CA ASP A 116 -18.05 27.24 -7.14
C ASP A 116 -18.23 25.75 -7.55
N ASP A 117 -19.15 25.43 -8.45
CA ASP A 117 -19.42 24.06 -8.90
C ASP A 117 -18.20 23.37 -9.52
N THR A 118 -17.25 24.12 -10.04
CA THR A 118 -16.10 23.60 -10.80
C THR A 118 -14.76 23.84 -10.15
N THR A 119 -14.69 24.58 -9.06
CA THR A 119 -13.43 24.99 -8.41
C THR A 119 -13.36 24.48 -6.99
N LEU A 120 -12.46 23.51 -6.75
CA LEU A 120 -12.13 22.98 -5.45
C LEU A 120 -10.77 23.53 -5.00
N VAL A 121 -10.72 24.15 -3.84
CA VAL A 121 -9.48 24.66 -3.22
C VAL A 121 -9.19 23.87 -1.94
N VAL A 122 -7.94 23.42 -1.81
CA VAL A 122 -7.44 22.68 -0.64
C VAL A 122 -6.28 23.45 -0.03
N GLU A 123 -6.38 23.75 1.26
CA GLU A 123 -5.29 24.36 2.02
C GLU A 123 -4.62 23.30 2.90
N LEU A 124 -3.29 23.26 2.89
CA LEU A 124 -2.48 22.35 3.68
C LEU A 124 -1.88 23.08 4.88
N THR A 125 -1.56 22.33 5.93
CA THR A 125 -0.85 22.86 7.12
C THR A 125 0.64 23.07 6.85
N GLU A 126 1.20 22.28 5.94
CA GLU A 126 2.62 22.29 5.54
C GLU A 126 2.75 22.10 4.03
N PRO A 127 3.88 22.51 3.42
CA PRO A 127 4.12 22.27 1.99
C PRO A 127 4.06 20.81 1.60
N ASP A 128 3.35 20.51 0.50
CA ASP A 128 3.36 19.19 -0.12
C ASP A 128 3.19 19.30 -1.64
N VAL A 129 4.29 19.21 -2.37
CA VAL A 129 4.34 19.35 -3.83
C VAL A 129 3.79 18.11 -4.58
N GLN A 130 3.44 17.07 -3.85
CA GLN A 130 2.87 15.82 -4.38
C GLN A 130 1.49 15.50 -3.77
N PHE A 131 0.83 16.48 -3.19
CA PHE A 131 -0.52 16.31 -2.63
C PHE A 131 -1.52 15.81 -3.68
N ASP A 132 -1.38 16.22 -4.93
CA ASP A 132 -2.19 15.73 -6.04
C ASP A 132 -2.19 14.19 -6.12
N LEU A 133 -1.05 13.53 -5.95
CA LEU A 133 -0.95 12.07 -5.96
C LEU A 133 -1.65 11.40 -4.77
N LYS A 134 -1.78 12.08 -3.62
CA LYS A 134 -2.57 11.59 -2.49
C LYS A 134 -4.05 11.50 -2.82
N THR A 135 -4.54 12.39 -3.71
CA THR A 135 -5.94 12.41 -4.12
C THR A 135 -6.37 11.22 -5.00
N LEU A 136 -5.44 10.31 -5.33
CA LEU A 136 -5.74 9.04 -5.98
C LEU A 136 -6.43 8.02 -5.06
N GLN A 137 -6.38 8.24 -3.74
CA GLN A 137 -7.01 7.36 -2.76
C GLN A 137 -8.54 7.50 -2.78
N PRO A 138 -9.30 6.41 -2.56
CA PRO A 138 -10.76 6.42 -2.57
C PRO A 138 -11.39 7.48 -1.67
N ILE A 139 -10.80 7.76 -0.51
CA ILE A 139 -11.29 8.78 0.45
C ILE A 139 -11.45 10.16 -0.21
N PHE A 140 -10.66 10.46 -1.25
CA PHE A 140 -10.74 11.71 -1.99
C PHE A 140 -11.77 11.69 -3.14
N SER A 141 -12.57 10.64 -3.27
CA SER A 141 -13.61 10.56 -4.30
C SER A 141 -14.78 11.49 -4.01
N PRO A 142 -15.48 11.96 -5.07
CA PRO A 142 -16.74 12.69 -4.90
C PRO A 142 -17.87 11.72 -4.56
N VAL A 143 -18.86 12.18 -3.80
CA VAL A 143 -20.10 11.43 -3.54
C VAL A 143 -21.34 12.26 -3.84
N PRO A 144 -22.46 11.65 -4.29
CA PRO A 144 -23.73 12.33 -4.56
C PRO A 144 -24.45 12.70 -3.25
N GLU A 145 -25.54 13.46 -3.34
CA GLU A 145 -26.33 13.84 -2.16
C GLU A 145 -26.95 12.62 -1.46
N CYS A 146 -27.32 11.60 -2.24
CA CYS A 146 -27.89 10.37 -1.68
C CYS A 146 -26.91 9.55 -0.79
N ALA A 147 -25.62 9.85 -0.82
CA ALA A 147 -24.66 9.25 0.10
C ALA A 147 -24.99 9.57 1.57
N GLY A 148 -25.59 10.76 1.81
CA GLY A 148 -25.96 11.19 3.14
C GLY A 148 -24.75 11.36 4.07
N PRO A 149 -24.97 11.32 5.41
CA PRO A 149 -23.91 11.40 6.39
C PRO A 149 -22.99 10.15 6.35
N ALA A 150 -21.92 10.18 7.11
CA ALA A 150 -21.14 8.99 7.40
C ALA A 150 -22.01 7.89 8.04
N LEU A 151 -21.52 6.65 8.02
CA LEU A 151 -22.23 5.49 8.60
C LEU A 151 -23.60 5.20 7.97
N ASN A 152 -23.76 5.50 6.67
CA ASN A 152 -24.95 5.14 5.90
C ASN A 152 -24.79 3.71 5.30
N PRO A 153 -25.34 2.65 5.95
CA PRO A 153 -25.16 1.28 5.48
C PRO A 153 -25.82 1.03 4.12
N GLN A 154 -26.96 1.69 3.84
CA GLN A 154 -27.64 1.54 2.54
C GLN A 154 -26.76 2.07 1.40
N TYR A 155 -26.03 3.15 1.64
CA TYR A 155 -25.09 3.67 0.65
C TYR A 155 -23.85 2.79 0.51
N ASN A 156 -23.32 2.25 1.64
CA ASN A 156 -22.23 1.30 1.58
C ASN A 156 -22.55 0.05 0.76
N ASP A 157 -23.79 -0.45 0.85
CA ASP A 157 -24.20 -1.66 0.14
C ASP A 157 -24.58 -1.43 -1.32
N LEU A 158 -24.92 -0.19 -1.67
CA LEU A 158 -25.29 0.21 -3.03
C LEU A 158 -24.78 1.63 -3.35
N PRO A 159 -23.45 1.83 -3.43
CA PRO A 159 -22.91 3.15 -3.72
C PRO A 159 -23.24 3.62 -5.14
N VAL A 160 -23.52 4.91 -5.24
CA VAL A 160 -23.71 5.62 -6.51
C VAL A 160 -22.43 6.41 -6.80
N GLY A 161 -21.65 5.95 -7.77
CA GLY A 161 -20.38 6.55 -8.15
C GLY A 161 -20.41 7.25 -9.50
N ASN A 162 -19.31 7.90 -9.83
CA ASN A 162 -19.06 8.58 -11.11
C ASN A 162 -18.01 7.85 -11.96
N GLY A 163 -17.73 6.59 -11.64
CA GLY A 163 -16.67 5.78 -12.26
C GLY A 163 -17.13 5.00 -13.49
N PRO A 164 -16.22 4.17 -14.05
CA PRO A 164 -16.44 3.37 -15.26
C PRO A 164 -17.50 2.29 -15.12
N PHE A 165 -17.74 1.82 -13.92
CA PHE A 165 -18.77 0.85 -13.58
C PHE A 165 -19.70 1.42 -12.51
N LYS A 166 -20.86 0.80 -12.37
CA LYS A 166 -21.85 1.04 -11.32
C LYS A 166 -22.33 -0.28 -10.73
N MET A 167 -22.92 -0.26 -9.58
CA MET A 167 -23.53 -1.43 -8.98
C MET A 167 -24.69 -1.92 -9.85
N ALA A 168 -24.72 -3.21 -10.19
CA ALA A 168 -25.85 -3.86 -10.88
C ALA A 168 -26.97 -4.24 -9.92
N GLY A 169 -26.72 -4.27 -8.62
CA GLY A 169 -27.63 -4.54 -7.52
C GLY A 169 -26.90 -4.31 -6.20
N PRO A 170 -27.59 -4.45 -5.05
CA PRO A 170 -26.95 -4.35 -3.75
C PRO A 170 -25.84 -5.38 -3.57
N TRP A 171 -24.84 -5.05 -2.77
CA TRP A 171 -23.82 -6.00 -2.33
C TRP A 171 -24.47 -7.18 -1.58
N GLU A 172 -24.26 -8.38 -2.08
CA GLU A 172 -24.70 -9.61 -1.42
C GLU A 172 -23.58 -10.11 -0.50
N HIS A 173 -23.59 -9.69 0.76
CA HIS A 173 -22.56 -10.02 1.74
C HIS A 173 -22.28 -11.52 1.84
N GLY A 174 -21.00 -11.90 1.84
CA GLY A 174 -20.54 -13.28 1.85
C GLY A 174 -20.79 -14.05 0.54
N VAL A 175 -21.34 -13.39 -0.50
CA VAL A 175 -21.71 -14.05 -1.77
C VAL A 175 -21.07 -13.33 -2.95
N ALA A 176 -21.41 -12.06 -3.20
CA ALA A 176 -21.00 -11.42 -4.44
C ALA A 176 -21.16 -9.90 -4.47
N ILE A 177 -20.33 -9.26 -5.30
CA ILE A 177 -20.53 -7.90 -5.82
C ILE A 177 -20.68 -8.00 -7.34
N ARG A 178 -21.72 -7.37 -7.90
CA ARG A 178 -21.98 -7.37 -9.34
C ARG A 178 -21.96 -5.93 -9.85
N LEU A 179 -21.10 -5.69 -10.84
CA LEU A 179 -20.95 -4.38 -11.45
C LEU A 179 -21.38 -4.45 -12.91
N GLU A 180 -21.96 -3.37 -13.40
CA GLU A 180 -22.24 -3.16 -14.81
C GLU A 180 -21.62 -1.85 -15.31
N ARG A 181 -21.30 -1.78 -16.59
CA ARG A 181 -20.70 -0.59 -17.19
C ARG A 181 -21.59 0.63 -16.97
N ASN A 182 -20.99 1.72 -16.56
CA ASN A 182 -21.66 3.00 -16.42
C ASN A 182 -21.60 3.76 -17.75
N ASP A 183 -22.69 3.76 -18.51
CA ASP A 183 -22.77 4.48 -19.79
C ASP A 183 -22.79 6.02 -19.63
N LEU A 184 -22.90 6.55 -18.40
CA LEU A 184 -22.78 7.98 -18.09
C LEU A 184 -21.36 8.41 -17.74
N TRP A 185 -20.42 7.45 -17.62
CA TRP A 185 -19.04 7.78 -17.30
C TRP A 185 -18.38 8.62 -18.40
N ALA A 186 -17.68 9.69 -18.01
CA ALA A 186 -17.08 10.65 -18.94
C ALA A 186 -15.77 10.17 -19.60
N GLY A 187 -15.19 9.06 -19.14
CA GLY A 187 -13.96 8.48 -19.69
C GLY A 187 -14.20 7.50 -20.85
N PRO A 188 -13.13 6.87 -21.37
CA PRO A 188 -13.22 5.87 -22.43
C PRO A 188 -14.01 4.64 -21.95
N ALA A 189 -15.13 4.32 -22.59
CA ALA A 189 -16.00 3.21 -22.18
C ALA A 189 -15.22 1.88 -22.10
N PRO A 190 -15.25 1.15 -20.96
CA PRO A 190 -14.71 -0.19 -20.86
C PRO A 190 -15.30 -1.12 -21.91
N GLU A 191 -14.49 -2.01 -22.49
CA GLU A 191 -15.02 -3.05 -23.39
C GLU A 191 -15.80 -4.13 -22.62
N VAL A 192 -15.40 -4.39 -21.38
CA VAL A 192 -16.12 -5.28 -20.44
C VAL A 192 -17.42 -4.58 -20.02
N ARG A 193 -18.54 -5.31 -20.11
CA ARG A 193 -19.86 -4.78 -19.73
C ARG A 193 -20.25 -5.10 -18.31
N GLU A 194 -19.82 -6.23 -17.80
CA GLU A 194 -20.13 -6.68 -16.45
C GLU A 194 -18.85 -7.16 -15.77
N VAL A 195 -18.74 -6.88 -14.46
CA VAL A 195 -17.70 -7.45 -13.59
C VAL A 195 -18.38 -8.26 -12.51
N HIS A 196 -18.12 -9.56 -12.49
CA HIS A 196 -18.63 -10.48 -11.49
C HIS A 196 -17.53 -10.77 -10.48
N ILE A 197 -17.72 -10.29 -9.27
CA ILE A 197 -16.81 -10.49 -8.15
C ILE A 197 -17.49 -11.42 -7.16
N ASP A 198 -16.94 -12.63 -6.96
CA ASP A 198 -17.42 -13.56 -5.95
C ASP A 198 -16.68 -13.30 -4.63
N ILE A 199 -17.41 -13.36 -3.51
CA ILE A 199 -16.83 -13.26 -2.18
C ILE A 199 -16.35 -14.62 -1.73
N LEU A 200 -15.08 -14.70 -1.37
CA LEU A 200 -14.39 -15.91 -0.98
C LEU A 200 -14.12 -15.94 0.53
N ASP A 201 -13.98 -17.13 1.08
CA ASP A 201 -13.63 -17.31 2.49
C ASP A 201 -12.26 -16.68 2.81
N ALA A 202 -12.14 -16.02 3.94
CA ALA A 202 -10.93 -15.28 4.34
C ALA A 202 -9.70 -16.18 4.56
N VAL A 203 -9.88 -17.47 4.83
CA VAL A 203 -8.80 -18.42 5.12
C VAL A 203 -8.39 -19.20 3.88
N THR A 204 -9.36 -19.70 3.11
CA THR A 204 -9.12 -20.56 1.94
C THR A 204 -9.20 -19.80 0.61
N GLY A 205 -9.68 -18.56 0.63
CA GLY A 205 -10.07 -17.81 -0.56
C GLY A 205 -8.97 -17.64 -1.59
N LEU A 206 -7.72 -17.49 -1.19
CA LEU A 206 -6.60 -17.36 -2.14
C LEU A 206 -6.37 -18.67 -2.93
N ASP A 207 -6.45 -19.82 -2.28
CA ASP A 207 -6.34 -21.13 -2.95
C ASP A 207 -7.58 -21.40 -3.80
N ASP A 208 -8.78 -21.03 -3.34
CA ASP A 208 -10.03 -21.17 -4.08
C ASP A 208 -10.08 -20.28 -5.32
N GLU A 209 -9.62 -19.01 -5.21
CA GLU A 209 -9.49 -18.07 -6.33
C GLU A 209 -8.62 -18.68 -7.44
N TYR A 210 -7.44 -19.17 -7.08
CA TYR A 210 -6.52 -19.78 -8.03
C TYR A 210 -7.07 -21.11 -8.62
N ALA A 211 -7.73 -21.93 -7.82
CA ALA A 211 -8.36 -23.17 -8.28
C ALA A 211 -9.48 -22.89 -9.29
N ARG A 212 -10.34 -21.90 -9.04
CA ARG A 212 -11.41 -21.48 -9.97
C ARG A 212 -10.86 -20.89 -11.25
N PHE A 213 -9.74 -20.15 -11.17
CA PHE A 213 -9.02 -19.69 -12.36
C PHE A 213 -8.57 -20.88 -13.22
N LEU A 214 -7.92 -21.88 -12.63
CA LEU A 214 -7.48 -23.10 -13.34
C LEU A 214 -8.64 -23.91 -13.91
N ALA A 215 -9.81 -23.87 -13.28
CA ALA A 215 -11.03 -24.49 -13.78
C ALA A 215 -11.67 -23.70 -14.96
N GLY A 216 -11.24 -22.47 -15.20
CA GLY A 216 -11.80 -21.61 -16.24
C GLY A 216 -13.00 -20.78 -15.79
N ASP A 217 -13.35 -20.80 -14.50
CA ASP A 217 -14.47 -20.05 -13.93
C ASP A 217 -14.14 -18.55 -13.80
N TYR A 218 -12.85 -18.21 -13.53
CA TYR A 218 -12.36 -16.85 -13.41
C TYR A 218 -11.47 -16.44 -14.57
N ASP A 219 -11.41 -15.14 -14.82
CA ASP A 219 -10.58 -14.52 -15.86
C ASP A 219 -9.27 -13.97 -15.28
N TYR A 220 -9.17 -13.88 -13.96
CA TYR A 220 -8.04 -13.37 -13.21
C TYR A 220 -7.97 -14.05 -11.84
N ALA A 221 -6.73 -14.23 -11.33
CA ALA A 221 -6.50 -14.66 -9.96
C ALA A 221 -5.15 -14.19 -9.42
N ARG A 222 -5.10 -14.02 -8.11
CA ARG A 222 -3.85 -13.97 -7.32
C ARG A 222 -3.28 -15.40 -7.24
N ILE A 223 -1.95 -15.49 -7.05
CA ILE A 223 -1.26 -16.78 -7.01
C ILE A 223 -0.84 -17.10 -5.58
N PRO A 224 -1.28 -18.23 -5.00
CA PRO A 224 -0.73 -18.68 -3.74
C PRO A 224 0.79 -18.88 -3.83
N PRO A 225 1.60 -18.46 -2.85
CA PRO A 225 3.07 -18.53 -2.91
C PRO A 225 3.61 -19.92 -3.29
N ALA A 226 3.01 -20.96 -2.76
CA ALA A 226 3.39 -22.36 -3.06
C ALA A 226 3.10 -22.78 -4.51
N ARG A 227 2.29 -22.04 -5.26
CA ARG A 227 1.86 -22.35 -6.63
C ARG A 227 2.60 -21.53 -7.69
N THR A 228 3.44 -20.57 -7.30
CA THR A 228 4.09 -19.62 -8.22
C THR A 228 4.90 -20.29 -9.31
N ALA A 229 5.67 -21.34 -9.02
CA ALA A 229 6.48 -22.03 -10.02
C ALA A 229 5.63 -22.64 -11.15
N GLY A 230 4.50 -23.24 -10.80
CA GLY A 230 3.55 -23.79 -11.79
C GLY A 230 2.84 -22.69 -12.57
N ALA A 231 2.43 -21.63 -11.89
CA ALA A 231 1.76 -20.49 -12.51
C ALA A 231 2.66 -19.73 -13.50
N ALA A 232 3.96 -19.66 -13.25
CA ALA A 232 4.93 -18.99 -14.13
C ALA A 232 5.06 -19.62 -15.53
N ALA A 233 4.56 -20.83 -15.71
CA ALA A 233 4.51 -21.49 -17.01
C ALA A 233 3.22 -21.19 -17.80
N LEU A 234 2.27 -20.44 -17.24
CA LEU A 234 1.02 -20.08 -17.91
C LEU A 234 1.21 -18.83 -18.78
N ASP A 235 0.60 -18.82 -19.96
CA ASP A 235 0.67 -17.70 -20.91
C ASP A 235 0.18 -16.36 -20.34
N GLY A 236 -0.71 -16.41 -19.35
CA GLY A 236 -1.27 -15.23 -18.66
C GLY A 236 -0.57 -14.88 -17.34
N PHE A 237 0.63 -15.40 -17.08
CA PHE A 237 1.39 -15.04 -15.89
C PHE A 237 1.90 -13.60 -15.98
N LEU A 238 1.67 -12.86 -14.92
CA LEU A 238 2.17 -11.49 -14.74
C LEU A 238 3.00 -11.43 -13.45
N GLU A 239 4.18 -10.84 -13.54
CA GLU A 239 5.05 -10.58 -12.39
C GLU A 239 5.59 -9.16 -12.51
N GLN A 240 5.41 -8.38 -11.45
CA GLN A 240 5.85 -6.99 -11.42
C GLN A 240 6.33 -6.63 -10.02
N GLU A 241 7.44 -5.91 -9.93
CA GLU A 241 7.86 -5.30 -8.67
C GLU A 241 6.97 -4.09 -8.38
N GLY A 242 6.45 -4.03 -7.16
CA GLY A 242 5.49 -3.01 -6.73
C GLY A 242 6.11 -1.96 -5.81
N ALA A 243 5.35 -0.89 -5.59
CA ALA A 243 5.66 0.14 -4.59
C ALA A 243 5.35 -0.40 -3.19
N GLY A 244 6.28 -1.17 -2.62
CA GLY A 244 6.08 -1.73 -1.29
C GLY A 244 7.26 -2.55 -0.77
N LEU A 245 7.22 -2.86 0.51
CA LEU A 245 8.29 -3.49 1.24
C LEU A 245 7.75 -4.46 2.29
N PHE A 246 8.40 -5.62 2.44
CA PHE A 246 8.29 -6.46 3.61
C PHE A 246 9.51 -6.22 4.51
N TYR A 247 9.28 -6.01 5.81
CA TYR A 247 10.30 -5.57 6.75
C TYR A 247 10.03 -6.07 8.16
N LEU A 248 11.01 -5.86 9.05
CA LEU A 248 10.82 -5.99 10.49
C LEU A 248 10.80 -4.59 11.11
N ILE A 249 9.95 -4.41 12.10
CA ILE A 249 9.89 -3.22 12.95
C ILE A 249 10.65 -3.53 14.23
N PRO A 250 11.86 -2.98 14.45
CA PRO A 250 12.49 -3.00 15.75
C PRO A 250 11.80 -1.96 16.65
N PHE A 251 11.44 -2.34 17.88
CA PHE A 251 10.86 -1.39 18.82
C PHE A 251 11.96 -0.52 19.43
N CYS A 252 12.33 0.56 18.71
CA CYS A 252 13.48 1.42 19.01
C CYS A 252 13.43 2.11 20.37
N HIS A 253 12.28 2.14 21.02
CA HIS A 253 12.08 2.74 22.35
C HIS A 253 12.25 1.73 23.50
N GLN A 254 12.44 0.44 23.22
CA GLN A 254 12.52 -0.64 24.20
C GLN A 254 13.77 -1.51 24.01
N ALA A 255 14.38 -1.92 25.13
CA ALA A 255 15.45 -2.89 25.08
C ALA A 255 14.97 -4.25 24.52
N PRO A 256 15.81 -4.94 23.72
CA PRO A 256 17.18 -4.58 23.37
C PRO A 256 17.27 -3.71 22.08
N MET A 257 16.16 -3.41 21.39
CA MET A 257 16.18 -2.74 20.10
C MET A 257 16.38 -1.22 20.17
N ASP A 258 16.40 -0.62 21.36
CA ASP A 258 16.89 0.73 21.61
C ASP A 258 18.38 0.89 21.27
N SER A 259 19.15 -0.22 21.33
CA SER A 259 20.55 -0.26 20.91
C SER A 259 20.68 -0.36 19.39
N LEU A 260 21.37 0.59 18.77
CA LEU A 260 21.70 0.52 17.33
C LEU A 260 22.54 -0.74 17.00
N ASP A 261 23.48 -1.13 17.87
CA ASP A 261 24.26 -2.35 17.66
C ASP A 261 23.41 -3.64 17.76
N ALA A 262 22.32 -3.64 18.52
CA ALA A 262 21.35 -4.75 18.51
C ALA A 262 20.60 -4.82 17.17
N ARG A 263 20.14 -3.69 16.62
CA ARG A 263 19.51 -3.63 15.30
C ARG A 263 20.47 -4.02 14.18
N ARG A 264 21.75 -3.61 14.28
CA ARG A 264 22.82 -4.03 13.37
C ARG A 264 23.06 -5.53 13.40
N ALA A 265 23.12 -6.11 14.59
CA ALA A 265 23.27 -7.55 14.78
C ALA A 265 22.09 -8.31 14.13
N LEU A 266 20.86 -7.87 14.41
CA LEU A 266 19.66 -8.45 13.84
C LEU A 266 19.69 -8.39 12.32
N SER A 267 19.94 -7.22 11.72
CA SER A 267 19.88 -7.03 10.27
C SER A 267 20.97 -7.83 9.52
N ALA A 268 22.22 -7.82 10.01
CA ALA A 268 23.33 -8.53 9.37
C ALA A 268 23.27 -10.06 9.56
N ALA A 269 22.47 -10.55 10.50
CA ALA A 269 22.25 -11.98 10.71
C ALA A 269 21.17 -12.58 9.78
N ILE A 270 20.48 -11.79 8.99
CA ILE A 270 19.39 -12.25 8.10
C ILE A 270 19.95 -12.63 6.73
N ASP A 271 19.90 -13.91 6.39
CA ASP A 271 20.12 -14.40 5.03
C ASP A 271 18.86 -14.21 4.17
N ARG A 272 18.71 -12.99 3.64
CA ARG A 272 17.54 -12.60 2.82
C ARG A 272 17.42 -13.45 1.57
N GLN A 273 18.55 -13.69 0.88
CA GLN A 273 18.53 -14.47 -0.35
C GLN A 273 18.19 -15.93 -0.08
N GLY A 274 18.74 -16.54 0.96
CA GLY A 274 18.43 -17.92 1.36
C GLY A 274 16.94 -18.10 1.70
N LEU A 275 16.33 -17.11 2.37
CA LEU A 275 14.88 -17.11 2.63
C LEU A 275 14.08 -16.98 1.31
N ILE A 276 14.49 -16.08 0.42
CA ILE A 276 13.83 -15.86 -0.87
C ILE A 276 13.89 -17.13 -1.73
N ASP A 277 15.04 -17.75 -1.83
CA ASP A 277 15.23 -18.94 -2.65
C ASP A 277 14.40 -20.12 -2.12
N THR A 278 14.35 -20.27 -0.78
CA THR A 278 13.67 -21.39 -0.13
C THR A 278 12.15 -21.24 -0.12
N TYR A 279 11.64 -20.07 0.22
CA TYR A 279 10.21 -19.86 0.48
C TYR A 279 9.47 -19.13 -0.63
N PHE A 280 10.19 -18.42 -1.50
CA PHE A 280 9.60 -17.64 -2.60
C PHE A 280 10.19 -18.03 -3.96
N GLN A 281 10.92 -19.14 -4.05
CA GLN A 281 11.44 -19.72 -5.30
C GLN A 281 12.34 -18.76 -6.08
N GLY A 282 13.08 -17.91 -5.38
CA GLY A 282 13.94 -16.89 -5.99
C GLY A 282 13.19 -15.72 -6.66
N ARG A 283 11.85 -15.63 -6.50
CA ARG A 283 11.00 -14.67 -7.22
C ARG A 283 10.66 -13.42 -6.42
N ARG A 284 11.60 -12.95 -5.63
CA ARG A 284 11.54 -11.66 -4.93
C ARG A 284 12.92 -11.03 -4.96
N SER A 285 12.98 -9.71 -4.88
CA SER A 285 14.23 -8.97 -4.78
C SER A 285 14.55 -8.71 -3.31
N ALA A 286 15.73 -9.10 -2.83
CA ALA A 286 16.19 -8.76 -1.50
C ALA A 286 16.25 -7.25 -1.34
N ALA A 287 15.72 -6.74 -0.22
CA ALA A 287 15.66 -5.31 0.03
C ALA A 287 16.87 -4.86 0.87
N HIS A 288 17.52 -3.79 0.41
CA HIS A 288 18.66 -3.16 1.05
C HIS A 288 18.42 -1.68 1.36
N SER A 289 17.27 -1.15 0.96
CA SER A 289 16.78 0.20 1.11
C SER A 289 15.28 0.13 1.41
N LEU A 290 14.70 1.14 2.02
CA LEU A 290 13.26 1.17 2.31
C LEU A 290 12.44 1.51 1.07
N LEU A 291 13.03 2.27 0.13
CA LEU A 291 12.41 2.58 -1.15
C LEU A 291 12.79 1.53 -2.18
N SER A 292 11.81 0.86 -2.79
CA SER A 292 12.04 -0.12 -3.85
C SER A 292 12.53 0.55 -5.15
N PRO A 293 13.13 -0.21 -6.09
CA PRO A 293 13.48 0.29 -7.42
C PRO A 293 12.33 0.94 -8.17
N TRP A 294 11.08 0.63 -7.82
CA TRP A 294 9.88 1.27 -8.37
C TRP A 294 9.91 2.80 -8.24
N PHE A 295 10.54 3.34 -7.19
CA PHE A 295 10.68 4.80 -6.96
C PHE A 295 11.80 5.46 -7.78
N GLY A 296 12.43 4.75 -8.70
CA GLY A 296 13.40 5.30 -9.64
C GLY A 296 14.56 6.02 -8.95
N LYS A 297 14.71 7.32 -9.20
CA LYS A 297 15.84 8.13 -8.68
C LYS A 297 15.85 8.29 -7.15
N ALA A 298 14.76 8.05 -6.47
CA ALA A 298 14.70 8.09 -5.01
C ALA A 298 15.23 6.80 -4.37
N HIS A 299 15.26 5.68 -5.10
CA HIS A 299 15.84 4.42 -4.64
C HIS A 299 17.37 4.51 -4.52
N THR A 300 17.94 3.85 -3.50
CA THR A 300 19.39 3.69 -3.34
C THR A 300 19.80 2.26 -3.69
N PRO A 301 20.47 2.00 -4.83
CA PRO A 301 20.93 0.67 -5.21
C PRO A 301 21.96 0.11 -4.23
N LEU A 302 21.98 -1.22 -4.05
CA LEU A 302 22.93 -1.90 -3.17
C LEU A 302 24.40 -1.53 -3.47
N ALA A 303 24.74 -1.34 -4.75
CA ALA A 303 26.10 -0.97 -5.17
C ALA A 303 26.54 0.39 -4.58
N GLU A 304 25.63 1.34 -4.47
CA GLU A 304 25.89 2.65 -3.84
C GLU A 304 26.01 2.54 -2.31
N LEU A 305 25.22 1.66 -1.68
CA LEU A 305 25.31 1.38 -0.25
C LEU A 305 26.63 0.72 0.15
N SER A 306 27.19 -0.09 -0.77
CA SER A 306 28.46 -0.80 -0.53
C SER A 306 29.70 0.05 -0.81
N ALA A 307 29.61 1.03 -1.73
CA ALA A 307 30.73 1.89 -2.12
C ALA A 307 31.12 2.91 -1.02
N ASP A 308 30.19 3.26 -0.16
CA ASP A 308 30.41 4.23 0.94
C ASP A 308 30.94 3.57 2.23
N ALA A 309 31.20 2.26 2.22
CA ALA A 309 31.68 1.53 3.37
C ALA A 309 33.15 1.35 3.36
N PRO A 310 34.22 1.53 3.75
CA PRO A 310 34.85 1.19 5.01
C PRO A 310 35.50 2.34 5.79
N ASP A 311 35.63 3.53 5.21
CA ASP A 311 36.39 4.62 5.85
C ASP A 311 35.56 5.89 6.19
N SER A 312 34.30 5.97 5.78
CA SER A 312 33.50 7.20 5.93
C SER A 312 32.66 7.28 7.22
N GLY A 313 32.69 6.23 8.06
CA GLY A 313 31.79 6.18 9.22
C GLY A 313 30.31 6.04 8.87
N SER A 314 29.96 6.02 7.57
CA SER A 314 28.58 5.79 7.10
C SER A 314 28.27 4.30 7.14
N ASP A 315 27.37 3.92 8.01
CA ASP A 315 27.04 2.53 8.37
C ASP A 315 26.04 1.86 7.41
N SER A 316 26.09 2.20 6.14
CA SER A 316 25.31 1.55 5.09
C SER A 316 25.88 0.14 4.82
N GLY A 317 25.14 -0.86 4.62
CA GLY A 317 25.61 -2.24 4.37
C GLY A 317 25.30 -3.23 5.51
N TRP A 318 24.57 -2.80 6.53
CA TRP A 318 24.07 -3.71 7.56
C TRP A 318 22.91 -4.60 7.07
N SER A 319 22.35 -4.33 5.90
CA SER A 319 21.35 -5.18 5.25
C SER A 319 21.98 -6.38 4.49
N VAL A 320 23.30 -6.43 4.36
CA VAL A 320 24.03 -7.56 3.77
C VAL A 320 24.27 -8.63 4.83
N PHE A 321 24.03 -9.91 4.48
CA PHE A 321 24.25 -11.03 5.37
C PHE A 321 25.74 -11.20 5.68
N ASP A 322 26.10 -10.99 6.94
CA ASP A 322 27.47 -11.17 7.47
C ASP A 322 27.43 -11.68 8.92
N PRO A 323 27.48 -13.00 9.12
CA PRO A 323 27.42 -13.61 10.44
C PRO A 323 28.54 -13.15 11.40
N ALA A 324 29.73 -12.81 10.89
CA ALA A 324 30.83 -12.37 11.73
C ALA A 324 30.60 -10.96 12.26
N ARG A 325 30.19 -10.05 11.37
CA ARG A 325 29.82 -8.67 11.68
C ARG A 325 28.60 -8.62 12.60
N ALA A 326 27.60 -9.50 12.35
CA ALA A 326 26.42 -9.62 13.21
C ALA A 326 26.75 -9.99 14.65
N ARG A 327 27.58 -11.02 14.84
CA ARG A 327 28.04 -11.44 16.19
C ARG A 327 28.84 -10.35 16.91
N ALA A 328 29.71 -9.67 16.18
CA ALA A 328 30.49 -8.57 16.75
C ALA A 328 29.57 -7.42 17.24
N ALA A 329 28.54 -7.06 16.45
CA ALA A 329 27.56 -6.07 16.86
C ALA A 329 26.71 -6.53 18.06
N ALA A 330 26.28 -7.79 18.08
CA ALA A 330 25.55 -8.36 19.23
C ALA A 330 26.33 -8.23 20.54
N LEU A 331 27.64 -8.54 20.50
CA LEU A 331 28.49 -8.40 21.67
C LEU A 331 28.64 -6.94 22.13
N ARG A 332 28.72 -5.96 21.19
CA ARG A 332 28.76 -4.53 21.56
C ARG A 332 27.44 -4.08 22.18
N ALA A 333 26.31 -4.67 21.76
CA ALA A 333 25.01 -4.44 22.38
C ALA A 333 24.82 -5.14 23.73
N GLY A 334 25.81 -5.92 24.20
CA GLY A 334 25.69 -6.72 25.43
C GLY A 334 24.80 -7.97 25.25
N LEU A 335 24.51 -8.38 24.02
CA LEU A 335 23.68 -9.52 23.69
C LEU A 335 24.54 -10.70 23.25
N GLY A 336 24.77 -11.63 24.18
CA GLY A 336 25.49 -12.88 23.94
C GLY A 336 24.57 -14.08 23.68
N PRO A 337 25.18 -15.29 23.53
CA PRO A 337 24.41 -16.52 23.43
C PRO A 337 23.44 -16.71 24.62
N GLY A 338 22.17 -17.08 24.29
CA GLY A 338 21.12 -17.25 25.28
C GLY A 338 20.32 -15.97 25.59
N SER A 339 20.69 -14.80 25.04
CA SER A 339 19.90 -13.58 25.16
C SER A 339 18.51 -13.80 24.54
N ARG A 340 17.46 -13.43 25.26
CA ARG A 340 16.08 -13.60 24.82
C ARG A 340 15.62 -12.37 24.04
N VAL A 341 15.06 -12.60 22.86
CA VAL A 341 14.50 -11.52 22.02
C VAL A 341 13.16 -11.97 21.47
N GLU A 342 12.13 -11.17 21.67
CA GLU A 342 10.79 -11.43 21.16
C GLU A 342 10.68 -11.11 19.67
N PHE A 343 10.01 -11.99 18.93
CA PHE A 343 9.63 -11.78 17.53
C PHE A 343 8.14 -12.05 17.34
N ALA A 344 7.37 -10.97 17.15
CA ALA A 344 5.93 -11.06 16.97
C ALA A 344 5.53 -11.15 15.48
N TYR A 345 4.53 -12.01 15.18
CA TYR A 345 3.99 -12.14 13.83
C TYR A 345 2.57 -12.69 13.83
N ASN A 346 1.79 -12.39 12.77
CA ASN A 346 0.49 -12.98 12.56
C ASN A 346 0.56 -14.28 11.76
N THR A 347 -0.30 -15.21 12.12
CA THR A 347 -0.53 -16.48 11.42
C THR A 347 -1.59 -16.30 10.32
N GLY A 348 -1.79 -17.32 9.49
CA GLY A 348 -2.88 -17.37 8.52
C GLY A 348 -2.62 -16.71 7.16
N ALA A 349 -1.57 -15.92 7.00
CA ALA A 349 -1.22 -15.24 5.74
C ALA A 349 0.07 -15.79 5.09
N GLY A 350 0.39 -17.06 5.32
CA GLY A 350 1.57 -17.73 4.74
C GLY A 350 2.91 -17.30 5.37
N HIS A 351 2.88 -16.75 6.59
CA HIS A 351 4.11 -16.26 7.25
C HIS A 351 4.82 -17.29 8.11
N ASP A 352 4.13 -18.34 8.56
CA ASP A 352 4.65 -19.29 9.56
C ASP A 352 6.00 -19.92 9.19
N ASP A 353 6.16 -20.37 7.97
CA ASP A 353 7.33 -21.15 7.58
C ASP A 353 8.60 -20.29 7.47
N TRP A 354 8.52 -19.17 6.76
CA TRP A 354 9.68 -18.31 6.62
C TRP A 354 10.03 -17.56 7.92
N VAL A 355 9.04 -17.21 8.77
CA VAL A 355 9.28 -16.60 10.08
C VAL A 355 10.01 -17.57 11.01
N LYS A 356 9.57 -18.83 11.06
CA LYS A 356 10.28 -19.87 11.84
C LYS A 356 11.67 -20.14 11.31
N ALA A 357 11.89 -20.07 10.00
CA ALA A 357 13.20 -20.22 9.41
C ALA A 357 14.11 -19.02 9.73
N LEU A 358 13.58 -17.80 9.64
CA LEU A 358 14.29 -16.59 10.05
C LEU A 358 14.69 -16.67 11.53
N ALA A 359 13.78 -17.06 12.43
CA ALA A 359 14.07 -17.21 13.85
C ALA A 359 15.22 -18.20 14.09
N ARG A 360 15.17 -19.39 13.46
CA ARG A 360 16.27 -20.38 13.55
C ARG A 360 17.60 -19.83 13.02
N GLY A 361 17.58 -19.13 11.88
CA GLY A 361 18.80 -18.51 11.34
C GLY A 361 19.41 -17.48 12.29
N LEU A 362 18.58 -16.67 12.93
CA LEU A 362 19.03 -15.73 13.96
C LEU A 362 19.63 -16.46 15.18
N GLU A 363 19.00 -17.54 15.64
CA GLU A 363 19.52 -18.38 16.73
C GLU A 363 20.87 -19.02 16.37
N GLU A 364 21.02 -19.54 15.15
CA GLU A 364 22.26 -20.14 14.66
C GLU A 364 23.40 -19.11 14.52
N VAL A 365 23.09 -17.93 14.01
CA VAL A 365 24.09 -16.88 13.77
C VAL A 365 24.48 -16.17 15.07
N LEU A 366 23.53 -15.77 15.89
CA LEU A 366 23.74 -14.91 17.05
C LEU A 366 23.82 -15.67 18.37
N GLY A 367 23.36 -16.92 18.40
CA GLY A 367 23.18 -17.69 19.62
C GLY A 367 22.05 -17.15 20.51
N TRP A 368 21.22 -16.26 20.01
CA TRP A 368 20.06 -15.75 20.74
C TRP A 368 19.00 -16.84 20.92
N ARG A 369 18.06 -16.59 21.81
CA ARG A 369 16.83 -17.36 21.94
C ARG A 369 15.68 -16.49 21.43
N ILE A 370 15.15 -16.83 20.28
CA ILE A 370 14.03 -16.07 19.67
C ILE A 370 12.71 -16.61 20.22
N GLU A 371 12.00 -15.74 20.95
CA GLU A 371 10.70 -16.05 21.53
C GLU A 371 9.60 -15.60 20.53
N LEU A 372 9.02 -16.56 19.80
CA LEU A 372 7.99 -16.29 18.81
C LEU A 372 6.65 -15.99 19.47
N LEU A 373 6.18 -14.75 19.37
CA LEU A 373 4.83 -14.35 19.72
C LEU A 373 3.91 -14.51 18.50
N ARG A 374 3.14 -15.60 18.50
CA ARG A 374 2.19 -15.93 17.42
C ARG A 374 0.82 -15.37 17.77
N THR A 375 0.22 -14.61 16.86
CA THR A 375 -1.11 -14.04 17.05
C THR A 375 -1.90 -14.07 15.73
N ASP A 376 -3.14 -13.56 15.71
CA ASP A 376 -3.85 -13.24 14.48
C ASP A 376 -3.48 -11.82 13.98
N ALA A 377 -4.10 -11.38 12.90
CA ALA A 377 -3.81 -10.06 12.32
C ALA A 377 -4.14 -8.93 13.31
N ARG A 378 -5.27 -9.01 14.01
CA ARG A 378 -5.69 -8.02 15.00
C ARG A 378 -4.75 -7.99 16.19
N GLY A 379 -4.42 -9.13 16.76
CA GLY A 379 -3.50 -9.23 17.89
C GLY A 379 -2.09 -8.73 17.56
N LEU A 380 -1.63 -8.84 16.28
CA LEU A 380 -0.38 -8.23 15.86
C LEU A 380 -0.45 -6.71 15.85
N VAL A 381 -1.57 -6.14 15.39
CA VAL A 381 -1.79 -4.69 15.44
C VAL A 381 -1.82 -4.21 16.89
N ASP A 382 -2.59 -4.87 17.76
CA ASP A 382 -2.68 -4.52 19.19
C ASP A 382 -1.30 -4.62 19.88
N HIS A 383 -0.48 -5.60 19.50
CA HIS A 383 0.89 -5.74 20.02
C HIS A 383 1.79 -4.60 19.57
N ARG A 384 1.92 -4.36 18.26
CA ARG A 384 2.90 -3.40 17.70
C ARG A 384 2.56 -1.94 18.02
N THR A 385 1.29 -1.62 18.28
CA THR A 385 0.86 -0.30 18.74
C THR A 385 1.06 -0.08 20.24
N SER A 386 1.27 -1.15 21.02
CA SER A 386 1.51 -1.08 22.47
C SER A 386 2.84 -0.43 22.80
N ILE A 387 2.86 0.48 23.77
CA ILE A 387 4.10 1.07 24.31
C ILE A 387 4.99 0.03 25.03
N ALA A 388 4.42 -1.08 25.44
CA ALA A 388 5.14 -2.16 26.11
C ALA A 388 5.77 -3.17 25.12
N ALA A 389 5.51 -3.02 23.81
CA ALA A 389 6.08 -3.90 22.79
C ALA A 389 7.61 -3.84 22.81
N ALA A 390 8.26 -5.00 22.83
CA ALA A 390 9.70 -5.14 22.89
C ALA A 390 10.21 -6.13 21.83
N GLY A 391 11.51 -6.14 21.56
CA GLY A 391 12.07 -6.95 20.50
C GLY A 391 11.71 -6.39 19.13
N PHE A 392 11.12 -7.22 18.24
CA PHE A 392 10.76 -6.80 16.90
C PHE A 392 9.53 -7.56 16.39
N CYS A 393 8.87 -7.01 15.39
CA CYS A 393 7.76 -7.70 14.75
C CYS A 393 7.88 -7.68 13.21
N ARG A 394 7.16 -8.61 12.56
CA ARG A 394 7.05 -8.60 11.10
C ARG A 394 6.03 -7.56 10.66
N ALA A 395 6.31 -6.89 9.54
CA ALA A 395 5.38 -5.99 8.90
C ALA A 395 5.52 -6.03 7.37
N GLY A 396 4.64 -5.35 6.68
CA GLY A 396 4.70 -5.08 5.26
C GLY A 396 3.89 -3.83 4.96
N TRP A 397 4.34 -3.07 3.98
CA TRP A 397 3.66 -1.87 3.51
C TRP A 397 3.55 -1.89 1.99
N ALA A 398 2.37 -1.60 1.48
CA ALA A 398 2.13 -1.29 0.08
C ALA A 398 1.73 0.17 0.02
N CYS A 399 2.23 0.90 -0.97
CA CYS A 399 1.89 2.32 -1.08
C CYS A 399 0.41 2.53 -1.32
N ASP A 400 -0.18 3.43 -0.54
CA ASP A 400 -1.52 3.94 -0.76
C ASP A 400 -1.55 4.93 -1.93
N TYR A 401 -0.49 5.73 -2.08
CA TYR A 401 -0.28 6.63 -3.20
C TYR A 401 1.18 6.54 -3.66
N PRO A 402 1.46 6.73 -4.98
CA PRO A 402 2.71 6.28 -5.59
C PRO A 402 3.87 7.28 -5.38
N THR A 403 4.21 7.59 -4.13
CA THR A 403 5.32 8.48 -3.79
C THR A 403 6.18 7.93 -2.67
N PRO A 404 7.49 8.29 -2.60
CA PRO A 404 8.35 7.96 -1.45
C PRO A 404 7.80 8.47 -0.11
N ASP A 405 7.00 9.53 -0.12
CA ASP A 405 6.33 10.06 1.06
C ASP A 405 5.54 8.99 1.80
N ASN A 406 4.76 8.18 1.07
CA ASN A 406 3.95 7.12 1.68
C ASN A 406 4.77 5.98 2.30
N MET A 407 6.01 5.79 1.84
CA MET A 407 6.92 4.80 2.43
C MET A 407 7.68 5.33 3.66
N LEU A 408 7.98 6.62 3.70
CA LEU A 408 8.90 7.17 4.69
C LEU A 408 8.18 7.98 5.77
N PHE A 409 7.22 8.86 5.39
CA PHE A 409 6.56 9.74 6.34
C PHE A 409 5.70 8.99 7.36
N PRO A 410 4.68 8.19 6.97
CA PRO A 410 3.81 7.53 7.95
C PRO A 410 4.55 6.53 8.82
N LEU A 411 5.56 5.83 8.27
CA LEU A 411 6.24 4.75 8.96
C LEU A 411 7.36 5.23 9.89
N LEU A 412 7.93 6.43 9.67
CA LEU A 412 9.18 6.83 10.33
C LEU A 412 9.24 8.27 10.84
N HIS A 413 8.39 9.19 10.34
CA HIS A 413 8.41 10.58 10.80
C HIS A 413 8.01 10.66 12.28
N SER A 414 8.67 11.50 13.05
CA SER A 414 8.45 11.60 14.50
C SER A 414 7.02 12.01 14.88
N SER A 415 6.33 12.76 14.01
CA SER A 415 4.92 13.13 14.21
C SER A 415 3.93 11.97 13.99
N CYS A 416 4.40 10.85 13.41
CA CYS A 416 3.58 9.67 13.10
C CYS A 416 3.81 8.51 14.09
N THR A 417 4.21 8.79 15.32
CA THR A 417 4.39 7.76 16.35
C THR A 417 3.05 7.08 16.66
N ALA A 418 3.10 5.78 16.90
CA ALA A 418 1.96 4.99 17.36
C ALA A 418 1.29 5.61 18.60
N PRO A 419 0.07 5.19 18.97
CA PRO A 419 -0.69 5.79 20.06
C PRO A 419 0.13 6.06 21.30
N ASP A 420 -0.01 7.26 21.85
CA ASP A 420 0.58 7.66 23.14
C ASP A 420 -0.13 6.96 24.30
N ALA A 421 0.24 7.32 25.53
CA ALA A 421 -0.38 6.76 26.74
C ALA A 421 -1.88 7.10 26.88
N GLU A 422 -2.34 8.13 26.20
CA GLU A 422 -3.74 8.59 26.11
C GLU A 422 -4.51 7.87 24.99
N GLY A 423 -3.84 7.05 24.17
CA GLY A 423 -4.44 6.30 23.07
C GLY A 423 -4.63 7.11 21.78
N THR A 424 -3.98 8.27 21.65
CA THR A 424 -4.03 9.09 20.44
C THR A 424 -3.08 8.51 19.39
N ALA A 425 -3.64 8.00 18.31
CA ALA A 425 -2.86 7.52 17.15
C ALA A 425 -2.45 8.71 16.28
N HIS A 426 -1.17 8.79 15.95
CA HIS A 426 -0.61 9.84 15.09
C HIS A 426 -0.12 9.30 13.74
N GLY A 427 -0.15 7.98 13.52
CA GLY A 427 0.28 7.30 12.30
C GLY A 427 0.91 5.94 12.60
N ASP A 428 1.68 5.43 11.63
CA ASP A 428 2.20 4.06 11.59
C ASP A 428 3.68 3.93 11.99
N ASN A 429 4.27 4.95 12.65
CA ASN A 429 5.62 4.86 13.22
C ASN A 429 5.59 4.02 14.52
N GLU A 430 5.27 2.75 14.37
CA GLU A 430 5.09 1.80 15.48
C GLU A 430 6.42 1.45 16.17
N GLY A 431 7.54 1.54 15.44
CA GLY A 431 8.89 1.44 16.01
C GLY A 431 9.29 2.61 16.90
N ARG A 432 8.49 3.68 16.92
CA ARG A 432 8.74 4.93 17.65
C ARG A 432 10.12 5.53 17.37
N TYR A 433 10.51 5.45 16.11
CA TYR A 433 11.73 6.08 15.63
C TYR A 433 11.61 7.59 15.68
N VAL A 434 12.68 8.26 16.14
CA VAL A 434 12.78 9.72 16.19
C VAL A 434 14.17 10.13 15.72
N ASN A 435 14.24 10.90 14.64
CA ASN A 435 15.48 11.46 14.15
C ASN A 435 15.21 12.83 13.47
N PRO A 436 15.63 13.96 14.08
CA PRO A 436 15.37 15.29 13.51
C PRO A 436 16.01 15.54 12.13
N GLU A 437 17.13 14.87 11.79
CA GLU A 437 17.72 14.98 10.46
C GLU A 437 16.84 14.28 9.41
N PHE A 438 16.31 13.10 9.74
CA PHE A 438 15.33 12.40 8.90
C PHE A 438 14.10 13.27 8.67
N ASP A 439 13.51 13.82 9.73
CA ASP A 439 12.32 14.68 9.66
C ASP A 439 12.55 15.91 8.78
N ALA A 440 13.72 16.54 8.92
CA ALA A 440 14.10 17.70 8.09
C ALA A 440 14.28 17.34 6.60
N LEU A 441 14.81 16.15 6.30
CA LEU A 441 14.95 15.67 4.92
C LEU A 441 13.58 15.36 4.28
N VAL A 442 12.67 14.77 5.04
CA VAL A 442 11.28 14.54 4.62
C VAL A 442 10.58 15.87 4.33
N ALA A 443 10.67 16.84 5.25
CA ALA A 443 10.09 18.18 5.06
C ALA A 443 10.66 18.86 3.81
N ARG A 444 11.97 18.78 3.58
CA ARG A 444 12.63 19.32 2.37
C ARG A 444 12.11 18.63 1.10
N ALA A 445 11.98 17.32 1.10
CA ALA A 445 11.48 16.59 -0.06
C ALA A 445 10.03 16.97 -0.40
N ARG A 446 9.18 17.11 0.63
CA ARG A 446 7.78 17.51 0.47
C ARG A 446 7.61 18.94 -0.05
N ALA A 447 8.55 19.82 0.26
CA ALA A 447 8.52 21.23 -0.15
C ALA A 447 9.22 21.51 -1.50
N SER A 448 10.10 20.61 -1.99
CA SER A 448 10.89 20.88 -3.18
C SER A 448 10.11 20.71 -4.48
N THR A 449 9.99 21.77 -5.26
CA THR A 449 9.40 21.77 -6.61
C THR A 449 10.36 21.22 -7.68
N ASP A 450 11.68 21.17 -7.40
CA ASP A 450 12.67 20.54 -8.28
C ASP A 450 12.64 19.01 -8.13
N PRO A 451 12.29 18.25 -9.17
CA PRO A 451 12.22 16.80 -9.09
C PRO A 451 13.55 16.10 -8.75
N ALA A 452 14.70 16.72 -9.14
CA ALA A 452 16.02 16.15 -8.85
C ALA A 452 16.39 16.37 -7.38
N GLU A 453 16.18 17.58 -6.87
CA GLU A 453 16.37 17.91 -5.46
C GLU A 453 15.44 17.08 -4.55
N ARG A 454 14.18 16.95 -4.96
CA ARG A 454 13.19 16.11 -4.24
C ARG A 454 13.63 14.67 -4.16
N ALA A 455 14.04 14.06 -5.29
CA ALA A 455 14.52 12.68 -5.31
C ALA A 455 15.79 12.49 -4.46
N ASP A 456 16.72 13.47 -4.47
CA ASP A 456 17.91 13.45 -3.61
C ASP A 456 17.54 13.52 -2.12
N ALA A 457 16.59 14.39 -1.76
CA ALA A 457 16.14 14.51 -0.38
C ALA A 457 15.47 13.21 0.12
N TRP A 458 14.62 12.56 -0.69
CA TRP A 458 14.05 11.26 -0.37
C TRP A 458 15.12 10.17 -0.23
N ARG A 459 16.08 10.13 -1.14
CA ARG A 459 17.20 9.17 -1.07
C ARG A 459 18.03 9.36 0.21
N ARG A 460 18.28 10.59 0.58
CA ARG A 460 19.02 10.89 1.82
C ARG A 460 18.22 10.52 3.05
N ALA A 461 16.90 10.77 3.07
CA ALA A 461 16.02 10.35 4.16
C ALA A 461 16.04 8.82 4.32
N ASP A 462 15.90 8.07 3.23
CA ASP A 462 16.02 6.61 3.22
C ASP A 462 17.37 6.15 3.80
N ARG A 463 18.49 6.73 3.33
CA ARG A 463 19.83 6.39 3.85
C ARG A 463 20.01 6.71 5.34
N THR A 464 19.45 7.82 5.82
CA THR A 464 19.48 8.17 7.24
C THR A 464 18.72 7.15 8.07
N ALA A 465 17.51 6.78 7.67
CA ALA A 465 16.73 5.75 8.34
C ALA A 465 17.40 4.37 8.31
N MET A 466 18.05 4.02 7.18
CA MET A 466 18.81 2.78 7.03
C MET A 466 20.11 2.76 7.85
N ALA A 467 20.78 3.88 8.06
CA ALA A 467 21.94 3.96 8.94
C ALA A 467 21.57 3.69 10.41
N ASP A 468 20.37 4.11 10.80
CA ASP A 468 19.80 3.85 12.13
C ASP A 468 19.07 2.51 12.21
N LEU A 469 18.87 1.81 11.10
CA LEU A 469 18.01 0.62 11.00
C LEU A 469 16.68 0.83 11.72
N ALA A 470 16.03 1.95 11.39
CA ALA A 470 14.71 2.30 11.91
C ALA A 470 13.65 1.26 11.53
N LEU A 471 13.79 0.70 10.33
CA LEU A 471 13.16 -0.54 9.87
C LEU A 471 14.25 -1.46 9.30
N ILE A 472 14.00 -2.76 9.32
CA ILE A 472 14.92 -3.76 8.77
C ILE A 472 14.27 -4.36 7.53
N PRO A 473 14.69 -3.95 6.31
CA PRO A 473 14.12 -4.45 5.08
C PRO A 473 14.41 -5.93 4.88
N LEU A 474 13.46 -6.66 4.32
CA LEU A 474 13.58 -8.08 3.97
C LEU A 474 13.61 -8.27 2.45
N TRP A 475 12.51 -7.94 1.78
CA TRP A 475 12.37 -8.00 0.31
C TRP A 475 11.34 -6.99 -0.18
N TYR A 476 11.50 -6.56 -1.41
CA TYR A 476 10.53 -5.68 -2.07
C TYR A 476 9.26 -6.45 -2.44
N ARG A 477 8.14 -5.72 -2.49
CA ARG A 477 6.87 -6.27 -2.93
C ARG A 477 6.98 -6.71 -4.39
N THR A 478 6.52 -7.93 -4.66
CA THR A 478 6.37 -8.47 -6.01
C THR A 478 4.95 -8.97 -6.16
N ASP A 479 4.22 -8.39 -7.10
CA ASP A 479 2.87 -8.80 -7.44
C ASP A 479 2.91 -9.89 -8.49
N GLN A 480 2.32 -11.04 -8.18
CA GLN A 480 2.26 -12.21 -9.06
C GLN A 480 0.79 -12.56 -9.29
N ARG A 481 0.38 -12.55 -10.56
CA ARG A 481 -1.00 -12.71 -10.98
C ARG A 481 -1.07 -13.65 -12.19
N VAL A 482 -2.26 -14.21 -12.41
CA VAL A 482 -2.58 -14.90 -13.66
C VAL A 482 -3.85 -14.34 -14.25
N HIS A 483 -3.93 -14.34 -15.59
CA HIS A 483 -5.14 -13.99 -16.30
C HIS A 483 -5.39 -14.94 -17.47
N ALA A 484 -6.63 -15.08 -17.88
CA ALA A 484 -7.05 -15.91 -18.99
C ALA A 484 -6.64 -15.29 -20.34
N ALA A 485 -5.35 -15.44 -20.72
CA ALA A 485 -4.78 -14.85 -21.92
C ALA A 485 -5.43 -15.30 -23.23
N ASP A 486 -6.15 -16.41 -23.22
CA ASP A 486 -6.98 -16.90 -24.32
C ASP A 486 -8.32 -16.14 -24.46
N ARG A 487 -8.83 -15.55 -23.39
CA ARG A 487 -10.14 -14.85 -23.32
C ARG A 487 -10.03 -13.34 -23.24
N ILE A 488 -9.01 -12.82 -22.50
CA ILE A 488 -8.85 -11.39 -22.26
C ILE A 488 -7.46 -10.88 -22.63
N THR A 489 -7.36 -9.58 -22.88
CA THR A 489 -6.12 -8.83 -23.10
C THR A 489 -6.21 -7.48 -22.39
N GLY A 490 -5.10 -6.75 -22.30
CA GLY A 490 -5.06 -5.40 -21.75
C GLY A 490 -5.15 -5.31 -20.22
N LEU A 491 -5.21 -6.45 -19.52
CA LEU A 491 -5.15 -6.45 -18.06
C LEU A 491 -3.78 -5.94 -17.61
N ARG A 492 -3.79 -5.03 -16.66
CA ARG A 492 -2.61 -4.48 -15.98
C ARG A 492 -2.80 -4.57 -14.48
N ILE A 493 -1.70 -4.53 -13.76
CA ILE A 493 -1.69 -4.42 -12.31
C ILE A 493 -1.31 -2.99 -11.98
N ASP A 494 -2.12 -2.33 -11.17
CA ASP A 494 -1.88 -0.97 -10.69
C ASP A 494 -0.78 -0.95 -9.61
N PHE A 495 -0.32 0.23 -9.21
CA PHE A 495 0.72 0.39 -8.18
C PHE A 495 0.31 -0.22 -6.83
N ASP A 496 -0.98 -0.32 -6.53
CA ASP A 496 -1.53 -0.95 -5.33
C ASP A 496 -1.71 -2.48 -5.46
N GLY A 497 -1.39 -3.05 -6.65
CA GLY A 497 -1.47 -4.49 -6.93
C GLY A 497 -2.83 -5.00 -7.37
N ASN A 498 -3.77 -4.11 -7.61
CA ASN A 498 -5.11 -4.44 -8.12
C ASN A 498 -5.16 -4.48 -9.66
N PRO A 499 -6.04 -5.29 -10.26
CA PRO A 499 -6.25 -5.29 -11.70
C PRO A 499 -6.96 -4.02 -12.16
N THR A 500 -6.47 -3.38 -13.23
CA THR A 500 -7.09 -2.21 -13.85
C THR A 500 -8.26 -2.64 -14.75
N LEU A 501 -9.47 -2.65 -14.21
CA LEU A 501 -10.67 -3.18 -14.90
C LEU A 501 -11.04 -2.42 -16.17
N THR A 502 -10.69 -1.13 -16.28
CA THR A 502 -10.99 -0.28 -17.44
C THR A 502 -10.20 -0.62 -18.69
N THR A 503 -9.03 -1.27 -18.53
CA THR A 503 -8.16 -1.62 -19.66
C THR A 503 -8.40 -3.03 -20.19
N VAL A 504 -9.19 -3.83 -19.48
CA VAL A 504 -9.50 -5.22 -19.86
C VAL A 504 -10.35 -5.24 -21.13
N LYS A 505 -9.95 -6.06 -22.10
CA LYS A 505 -10.61 -6.27 -23.38
C LYS A 505 -10.87 -7.73 -23.62
N ALA A 506 -12.01 -8.05 -24.21
CA ALA A 506 -12.26 -9.40 -24.71
C ALA A 506 -11.34 -9.71 -25.89
N ARG A 507 -10.71 -10.89 -25.89
CA ARG A 507 -9.91 -11.33 -27.02
C ARG A 507 -10.84 -11.70 -28.20
N LYS A 508 -10.66 -11.03 -29.33
CA LYS A 508 -11.39 -11.40 -30.55
C LYS A 508 -10.90 -12.76 -31.02
N THR A 509 -11.76 -13.75 -30.96
CA THR A 509 -11.49 -15.06 -31.60
C THR A 509 -11.40 -14.81 -33.10
N THR A 510 -10.21 -14.88 -33.66
CA THR A 510 -10.03 -15.00 -35.11
C THR A 510 -10.64 -16.33 -35.53
N ARG A 511 -11.78 -16.25 -36.24
CA ARG A 511 -12.37 -17.42 -36.90
C ARG A 511 -11.58 -17.78 -38.12
#